data_ee826ca6a03a8967e9a860d46e4bf7bd
#
_entry.id   ee826ca6a03a8967e9a860d46e4bf7bd
#
_cell.length_a   1.000
_cell.length_b   1.000
_cell.length_c   1.000
_cell.angle_alpha   90.00
_cell.angle_beta   90.00
_cell.angle_gamma   90.00
#
_symmetry.space_group_name_H-M   'P 1'
#
loop_
_entity.id
_entity.type
_entity.pdbx_description
1 polymer ?
#
loop_
_entity_poly.entity_id
_entity_poly.type
_entity_poly.pdbx_seq_one_letter_code
_entity_poly.pdbx_strand_id
1 'polypeptide(L)'
;MRIGLVCPYSLTIPGGVQAQVLGLARALRDKGHPTRVLAPCDGPPPDAWVTPLGNSIPTAANGSVAPLAPDLSAQLRLIRAARDEDFDVINVHEPLGPGVCITTCVVKPAPLVGTFHAAGVSGAYKSLGPLVRWLAGRLDLRCAVSDDAELLASTKQLRHQVAARHAFWQRSAQQLRRDHQR
;
A
#
# COMPACT_ATOMS: atom_id res chain seq x y z
N MET A 1 -16.49 3.04 7.82
CA MET A 1 -15.25 3.76 7.56
C MET A 1 -15.04 3.83 6.05
N ARG A 2 -14.66 5.00 5.53
CA ARG A 2 -14.26 5.18 4.14
C ARG A 2 -12.77 4.88 4.00
N ILE A 3 -12.42 3.87 3.22
CA ILE A 3 -11.06 3.34 3.16
C ILE A 3 -10.46 3.59 1.78
N GLY A 4 -9.27 4.20 1.74
CA GLY A 4 -8.45 4.32 0.55
C GLY A 4 -7.42 3.19 0.49
N LEU A 5 -7.23 2.58 -0.68
CA LEU A 5 -6.10 1.69 -0.95
C LEU A 5 -5.26 2.31 -2.07
N VAL A 6 -3.98 2.55 -1.83
CA VAL A 6 -3.06 3.07 -2.85
C VAL A 6 -2.15 1.94 -3.31
N CYS A 7 -2.15 1.68 -4.62
CA CYS A 7 -1.29 0.70 -5.26
C CYS A 7 -0.31 1.42 -6.19
N PRO A 8 1.00 1.14 -6.14
CA PRO A 8 1.97 1.74 -7.04
C PRO A 8 1.88 1.20 -8.47
N TYR A 9 1.39 -0.04 -8.62
CA TYR A 9 1.40 -0.78 -9.87
C TYR A 9 0.09 -0.65 -10.64
N SER A 10 0.19 -0.68 -11.97
CA SER A 10 -0.99 -0.67 -12.84
C SER A 10 -1.89 -1.88 -12.57
N LEU A 11 -3.17 -1.62 -12.29
CA LEU A 11 -4.15 -2.68 -11.99
C LEU A 11 -4.65 -3.41 -13.23
N THR A 12 -4.32 -2.93 -14.42
CA THR A 12 -4.61 -3.61 -15.69
C THR A 12 -3.53 -4.62 -16.09
N ILE A 13 -2.41 -4.64 -15.37
CA ILE A 13 -1.33 -5.61 -15.54
C ILE A 13 -1.39 -6.62 -14.39
N PRO A 14 -1.49 -7.93 -14.66
CA PRO A 14 -1.55 -8.95 -13.62
C PRO A 14 -0.29 -8.94 -12.72
N GLY A 15 -0.51 -9.12 -11.41
CA GLY A 15 0.59 -9.21 -10.43
C GLY A 15 0.09 -9.54 -9.03
N GLY A 16 0.97 -10.06 -8.19
CA GLY A 16 0.61 -10.48 -6.82
C GLY A 16 0.09 -9.35 -5.94
N VAL A 17 0.75 -8.19 -5.98
CA VAL A 17 0.32 -7.00 -5.22
C VAL A 17 -1.02 -6.48 -5.71
N GLN A 18 -1.22 -6.40 -7.03
CA GLN A 18 -2.46 -5.97 -7.65
C GLN A 18 -3.63 -6.89 -7.26
N ALA A 19 -3.43 -8.20 -7.34
CA ALA A 19 -4.43 -9.18 -6.94
C ALA A 19 -4.80 -9.05 -5.45
N GLN A 20 -3.81 -8.82 -4.58
CA GLN A 20 -4.04 -8.63 -3.15
C GLN A 20 -4.79 -7.33 -2.86
N VAL A 21 -4.43 -6.23 -3.51
CA VAL A 21 -5.12 -4.93 -3.36
C VAL A 21 -6.59 -5.06 -3.77
N LEU A 22 -6.86 -5.65 -4.94
CA LEU A 22 -8.23 -5.84 -5.44
C LEU A 22 -9.02 -6.80 -4.54
N GLY A 23 -8.39 -7.89 -4.08
CA GLY A 23 -9.00 -8.83 -3.13
C GLY A 23 -9.35 -8.18 -1.80
N LEU A 24 -8.43 -7.38 -1.24
CA LEU A 24 -8.66 -6.62 -0.01
C LEU A 24 -9.80 -5.60 -0.19
N ALA A 25 -9.83 -4.88 -1.30
CA ALA A 25 -10.89 -3.92 -1.58
C ALA A 25 -12.27 -4.60 -1.60
N ARG A 26 -12.39 -5.74 -2.28
CA ARG A 26 -13.65 -6.53 -2.30
C ARG A 26 -14.05 -6.96 -0.89
N ALA A 27 -13.14 -7.56 -0.14
CA ALA A 27 -13.42 -8.03 1.21
C ALA A 27 -13.85 -6.92 2.18
N LEU A 28 -13.26 -5.73 2.05
CA LEU A 28 -13.67 -4.57 2.84
C LEU A 28 -15.06 -4.06 2.45
N ARG A 29 -15.37 -4.02 1.16
CA ARG A 29 -16.68 -3.63 0.63
C ARG A 29 -17.76 -4.63 1.05
N ASP A 30 -17.48 -5.93 1.01
CA ASP A 30 -18.39 -7.00 1.49
C ASP A 30 -18.70 -6.85 2.98
N LYS A 31 -17.76 -6.28 3.75
CA LYS A 31 -17.96 -5.93 5.17
C LYS A 31 -18.67 -4.58 5.38
N GLY A 32 -19.15 -3.94 4.32
CA GLY A 32 -19.88 -2.67 4.39
C GLY A 32 -19.00 -1.42 4.52
N HIS A 33 -17.70 -1.51 4.24
CA HIS A 33 -16.82 -0.34 4.24
C HIS A 33 -16.74 0.26 2.83
N PRO A 34 -17.19 1.51 2.59
CA PRO A 34 -16.90 2.22 1.35
C PRO A 34 -15.39 2.23 1.11
N THR A 35 -14.97 1.50 0.08
CA THR A 35 -13.54 1.35 -0.24
C THR A 35 -13.28 1.77 -1.66
N ARG A 36 -12.24 2.58 -1.89
CA ARG A 36 -11.77 3.01 -3.20
C ARG A 36 -10.30 2.70 -3.37
N VAL A 37 -9.92 2.24 -4.55
CA VAL A 37 -8.52 1.99 -4.91
C VAL A 37 -8.03 3.12 -5.82
N LEU A 38 -6.88 3.69 -5.48
CA LEU A 38 -6.17 4.71 -6.24
C LEU A 38 -4.91 4.06 -6.85
N ALA A 39 -4.86 3.89 -8.16
CA ALA A 39 -3.75 3.20 -8.81
C ALA A 39 -3.62 3.59 -10.29
N PRO A 40 -2.44 3.39 -10.91
CA PRO A 40 -2.30 3.45 -12.36
C PRO A 40 -3.19 2.40 -13.05
N CYS A 41 -3.65 2.74 -14.26
CA CYS A 41 -4.37 1.82 -15.14
C CYS A 41 -4.02 2.16 -16.59
N ASP A 42 -3.53 1.18 -17.35
CA ASP A 42 -3.16 1.35 -18.76
C ASP A 42 -4.34 1.11 -19.70
N GLY A 43 -5.54 1.01 -19.15
CA GLY A 43 -6.79 0.78 -19.84
C GLY A 43 -7.97 1.03 -18.91
N PRO A 44 -9.16 0.55 -19.24
CA PRO A 44 -10.33 0.66 -18.38
C PRO A 44 -10.05 0.07 -16.98
N PRO A 45 -10.44 0.77 -15.90
CA PRO A 45 -10.24 0.24 -14.55
C PRO A 45 -11.04 -1.05 -14.37
N PRO A 46 -10.52 -2.03 -13.60
CA PRO A 46 -11.16 -3.34 -13.44
C PRO A 46 -12.51 -3.29 -12.71
N ASP A 47 -12.78 -2.20 -12.01
CA ASP A 47 -14.03 -2.00 -11.26
C ASP A 47 -14.36 -0.51 -11.09
N ALA A 48 -15.64 -0.17 -10.90
CA ALA A 48 -16.12 1.21 -10.72
C ALA A 48 -15.59 1.90 -9.43
N TRP A 49 -15.15 1.13 -8.45
CA TRP A 49 -14.52 1.65 -7.23
C TRP A 49 -13.00 1.83 -7.34
N VAL A 50 -12.44 1.66 -8.54
CA VAL A 50 -11.04 2.01 -8.84
C VAL A 50 -11.01 3.39 -9.50
N THR A 51 -10.16 4.27 -8.97
CA THR A 51 -9.86 5.58 -9.55
C THR A 51 -8.53 5.46 -10.30
N PRO A 52 -8.53 5.52 -11.64
CA PRO A 52 -7.32 5.45 -12.43
C PRO A 52 -6.50 6.74 -12.27
N LEU A 53 -5.24 6.61 -11.93
CA LEU A 53 -4.33 7.75 -11.76
C LEU A 53 -3.55 8.12 -13.02
N GLY A 54 -3.63 7.31 -14.06
CA GLY A 54 -2.96 7.47 -15.34
C GLY A 54 -2.30 6.17 -15.80
N ASN A 55 -1.57 6.25 -16.91
CA ASN A 55 -0.86 5.09 -17.47
C ASN A 55 0.42 4.80 -16.69
N SER A 56 0.84 3.55 -16.70
CA SER A 56 2.10 3.15 -16.13
C SER A 56 3.26 3.29 -17.14
N ILE A 57 4.46 3.41 -16.58
CA ILE A 57 5.72 3.35 -17.32
C ILE A 57 6.50 2.14 -16.82
N PRO A 58 6.95 1.22 -17.69
CA PRO A 58 7.81 0.12 -17.29
C PRO A 58 9.08 0.64 -16.60
N THR A 59 9.24 0.32 -15.33
CA THR A 59 10.35 0.81 -14.50
C THR A 59 11.14 -0.37 -13.97
N ALA A 60 12.45 -0.39 -14.17
CA ALA A 60 13.31 -1.45 -13.64
C ALA A 60 13.31 -1.40 -12.10
N ALA A 61 12.97 -2.52 -11.47
CA ALA A 61 12.92 -2.65 -10.01
C ALA A 61 13.38 -4.05 -9.58
N ASN A 62 14.46 -4.13 -8.80
CA ASN A 62 14.95 -5.36 -8.17
C ASN A 62 14.99 -6.60 -9.09
N GLY A 63 15.50 -6.43 -10.33
CA GLY A 63 15.61 -7.53 -11.31
C GLY A 63 14.31 -7.86 -12.06
N SER A 64 13.24 -7.09 -11.86
CA SER A 64 11.97 -7.17 -12.57
C SER A 64 11.58 -5.83 -13.17
N VAL A 65 10.49 -5.80 -13.94
CA VAL A 65 9.90 -4.56 -14.48
C VAL A 65 8.61 -4.27 -13.74
N ALA A 66 8.56 -3.12 -13.08
CA ALA A 66 7.40 -2.65 -12.34
C ALA A 66 6.61 -1.60 -13.17
N PRO A 67 5.29 -1.77 -13.37
CA PRO A 67 4.46 -0.81 -14.09
C PRO A 67 4.04 0.34 -13.16
N LEU A 68 4.89 1.36 -13.03
CA LEU A 68 4.72 2.50 -12.13
C LEU A 68 4.23 3.74 -12.88
N ALA A 69 3.57 4.67 -12.18
CA ALA A 69 3.25 6.00 -12.70
C ALA A 69 4.00 7.09 -11.90
N PRO A 70 5.26 7.39 -12.27
CA PRO A 70 6.06 8.37 -11.57
C PRO A 70 5.77 9.81 -12.00
N ASP A 71 4.96 10.02 -13.02
CA ASP A 71 4.68 11.32 -13.60
C ASP A 71 3.88 12.24 -12.67
N LEU A 72 4.07 13.55 -12.84
CA LEU A 72 3.43 14.56 -12.01
C LEU A 72 1.90 14.54 -12.13
N SER A 73 1.36 14.19 -13.29
CA SER A 73 -0.08 14.18 -13.51
C SER A 73 -0.78 13.08 -12.72
N ALA A 74 -0.16 11.90 -12.58
CA ALA A 74 -0.65 10.84 -11.72
C ALA A 74 -0.66 11.26 -10.24
N GLN A 75 0.38 11.96 -9.80
CA GLN A 75 0.49 12.44 -8.43
C GLN A 75 -0.54 13.53 -8.12
N LEU A 76 -0.79 14.45 -9.04
CA LEU A 76 -1.83 15.47 -8.88
C LEU A 76 -3.23 14.84 -8.85
N ARG A 77 -3.50 13.82 -9.69
CA ARG A 77 -4.76 13.06 -9.64
C ARG A 77 -4.93 12.32 -8.32
N LEU A 78 -3.86 11.73 -7.77
CA LEU A 78 -3.88 11.12 -6.44
C LEU A 78 -4.26 12.15 -5.36
N ILE A 79 -3.58 13.29 -5.32
CA ILE A 79 -3.82 14.34 -4.31
C ILE A 79 -5.26 14.82 -4.38
N ARG A 80 -5.78 15.06 -5.59
CA ARG A 80 -7.16 15.46 -5.79
C ARG A 80 -8.14 14.39 -5.32
N ALA A 81 -7.98 13.15 -5.78
CA ALA A 81 -8.84 12.03 -5.39
C ALA A 81 -8.82 11.79 -3.87
N ALA A 82 -7.65 11.84 -3.24
CA ALA A 82 -7.52 11.65 -1.80
C ALA A 82 -8.20 12.76 -1.00
N ARG A 83 -8.24 13.99 -1.54
CA ARG A 83 -8.95 15.13 -0.92
C ARG A 83 -10.46 15.05 -1.12
N ASP A 84 -10.88 14.70 -2.35
CA ASP A 84 -12.31 14.66 -2.71
C ASP A 84 -13.05 13.50 -2.03
N GLU A 85 -12.36 12.40 -1.75
CA GLU A 85 -12.94 11.19 -1.12
C GLU A 85 -13.03 11.25 0.40
N ASP A 86 -12.31 12.12 1.07
CA ASP A 86 -12.32 12.31 2.54
C ASP A 86 -12.19 10.97 3.30
N PHE A 87 -11.06 10.29 3.12
CA PHE A 87 -10.81 8.96 3.69
C PHE A 87 -10.60 9.02 5.21
N ASP A 88 -11.21 8.08 5.94
CA ASP A 88 -10.92 7.85 7.36
C ASP A 88 -9.54 7.22 7.57
N VAL A 89 -9.07 6.42 6.60
CA VAL A 89 -7.76 5.75 6.60
C VAL A 89 -7.33 5.40 5.18
N ILE A 90 -6.03 5.47 4.92
CA ILE A 90 -5.45 5.01 3.65
C ILE A 90 -4.43 3.92 3.91
N ASN A 91 -4.59 2.76 3.25
CA ASN A 91 -3.56 1.73 3.21
C ASN A 91 -2.73 1.90 1.93
N VAL A 92 -1.44 2.16 2.11
CA VAL A 92 -0.48 2.34 1.03
C VAL A 92 0.31 1.04 0.85
N HIS A 93 0.11 0.38 -0.27
CA HIS A 93 0.88 -0.81 -0.63
C HIS A 93 2.22 -0.38 -1.24
N GLU A 94 3.33 -0.97 -0.78
CA GLU A 94 4.70 -0.55 -1.08
C GLU A 94 4.92 0.96 -0.81
N PRO A 95 4.80 1.43 0.45
CA PRO A 95 4.76 2.86 0.78
C PRO A 95 6.03 3.63 0.36
N LEU A 96 7.14 2.93 0.11
CA LEU A 96 8.40 3.51 -0.37
C LEU A 96 8.54 3.41 -1.90
N GLY A 97 7.52 2.88 -2.59
CA GLY A 97 7.47 2.82 -4.05
C GLY A 97 7.39 4.22 -4.66
N PRO A 98 8.21 4.52 -5.70
CA PRO A 98 8.24 5.84 -6.32
C PRO A 98 6.89 6.23 -6.94
N GLY A 99 6.64 7.52 -7.03
CA GLY A 99 5.41 8.08 -7.56
C GLY A 99 4.31 8.20 -6.52
N VAL A 100 3.15 7.62 -6.79
CA VAL A 100 1.91 7.82 -6.02
C VAL A 100 2.01 7.40 -4.54
N CYS A 101 2.80 6.37 -4.21
CA CYS A 101 2.95 5.92 -2.83
C CYS A 101 3.77 6.89 -1.99
N ILE A 102 4.92 7.34 -2.49
CA ILE A 102 5.73 8.38 -1.82
C ILE A 102 4.91 9.66 -1.68
N THR A 103 4.19 10.08 -2.73
CA THR A 103 3.32 11.26 -2.69
C THR A 103 2.25 11.13 -1.60
N THR A 104 1.61 9.96 -1.47
CA THR A 104 0.65 9.71 -0.38
C THR A 104 1.30 9.87 0.99
N CYS A 105 2.51 9.33 1.18
CA CYS A 105 3.25 9.47 2.44
C CYS A 105 3.63 10.93 2.73
N VAL A 106 4.03 11.69 1.70
CA VAL A 106 4.40 13.12 1.84
C VAL A 106 3.18 13.97 2.18
N VAL A 107 2.08 13.80 1.47
CA VAL A 107 0.85 14.61 1.67
C VAL A 107 0.12 14.20 2.95
N LYS A 108 0.08 12.90 3.24
CA LYS A 108 -0.61 12.31 4.41
C LYS A 108 -2.04 12.86 4.59
N PRO A 109 -2.93 12.63 3.63
CA PRO A 109 -4.28 13.22 3.65
C PRO A 109 -5.20 12.58 4.72
N ALA A 110 -4.83 11.42 5.26
CA ALA A 110 -5.51 10.68 6.32
C ALA A 110 -4.49 9.87 7.13
N PRO A 111 -4.86 9.20 8.22
CA PRO A 111 -4.04 8.17 8.87
C PRO A 111 -3.58 7.11 7.87
N LEU A 112 -2.27 6.77 7.90
CA LEU A 112 -1.65 5.88 6.92
C LEU A 112 -1.29 4.52 7.51
N VAL A 113 -1.74 3.47 6.84
CA VAL A 113 -1.24 2.12 7.00
C VAL A 113 -0.29 1.81 5.85
N GLY A 114 0.94 1.41 6.12
CA GLY A 114 1.88 0.97 5.09
C GLY A 114 1.93 -0.55 5.04
N THR A 115 1.65 -1.15 3.87
CA THR A 115 1.76 -2.59 3.64
C THR A 115 2.95 -2.88 2.73
N PHE A 116 3.95 -3.59 3.25
CA PHE A 116 5.18 -3.94 2.55
C PHE A 116 5.06 -5.36 1.97
N HIS A 117 5.36 -5.50 0.67
CA HIS A 117 5.29 -6.76 -0.08
C HIS A 117 6.66 -7.23 -0.57
N ALA A 118 7.57 -6.30 -0.87
CA ALA A 118 8.87 -6.63 -1.42
C ALA A 118 9.79 -7.24 -0.37
N ALA A 119 10.48 -8.31 -0.75
CA ALA A 119 11.62 -8.84 -0.02
C ALA A 119 12.90 -8.10 -0.46
N GLY A 120 13.74 -7.75 0.51
CA GLY A 120 15.07 -7.23 0.26
C GLY A 120 15.20 -5.71 0.22
N VAL A 121 16.39 -5.25 0.60
CA VAL A 121 16.77 -3.82 0.61
C VAL A 121 17.48 -3.50 -0.70
N SER A 122 16.84 -2.75 -1.58
CA SER A 122 17.54 -2.24 -2.78
C SER A 122 18.68 -1.31 -2.40
N GLY A 123 19.72 -1.22 -3.22
CA GLY A 123 20.85 -0.30 -2.99
C GLY A 123 20.40 1.15 -2.81
N ALA A 124 19.32 1.56 -3.47
CA ALA A 124 18.73 2.88 -3.35
C ALA A 124 18.23 3.20 -1.92
N TYR A 125 17.72 2.21 -1.18
CA TYR A 125 17.32 2.40 0.22
C TYR A 125 18.50 2.68 1.15
N LYS A 126 19.68 2.14 0.84
CA LYS A 126 20.90 2.40 1.63
C LYS A 126 21.38 3.84 1.45
N SER A 127 21.34 4.35 0.22
CA SER A 127 21.79 5.71 -0.11
C SER A 127 20.84 6.79 0.39
N LEU A 128 19.54 6.52 0.42
CA LEU A 128 18.47 7.44 0.82
C LEU A 128 17.97 7.22 2.27
N GLY A 129 18.79 6.61 3.12
CA GLY A 129 18.43 6.21 4.48
C GLY A 129 17.67 7.26 5.33
N PRO A 130 18.09 8.55 5.36
CA PRO A 130 17.35 9.59 6.09
C PRO A 130 15.95 9.84 5.52
N LEU A 131 15.80 9.91 4.20
CA LEU A 131 14.51 10.10 3.53
C LEU A 131 13.58 8.90 3.75
N VAL A 132 14.11 7.68 3.62
CA VAL A 132 13.36 6.45 3.87
C VAL A 132 12.85 6.39 5.32
N ARG A 133 13.68 6.76 6.28
CA ARG A 133 13.27 6.84 7.70
C ARG A 133 12.19 7.89 7.93
N TRP A 134 12.32 9.04 7.30
CA TRP A 134 11.33 10.11 7.41
C TRP A 134 9.98 9.68 6.82
N LEU A 135 9.96 9.11 5.60
CA LEU A 135 8.75 8.59 4.95
C LEU A 135 8.10 7.48 5.78
N ALA A 136 8.92 6.53 6.25
CA ALA A 136 8.44 5.46 7.12
C ALA A 136 7.88 6.00 8.44
N GLY A 137 8.44 7.07 8.99
CA GLY A 137 7.94 7.75 10.18
C GLY A 137 6.55 8.39 10.02
N ARG A 138 6.10 8.60 8.78
CA ARG A 138 4.77 9.15 8.50
C ARG A 138 3.66 8.09 8.53
N LEU A 139 4.01 6.81 8.50
CA LEU A 139 3.05 5.71 8.61
C LEU A 139 2.62 5.53 10.08
N ASP A 140 1.32 5.54 10.33
CA ASP A 140 0.74 5.32 11.66
C ASP A 140 0.73 3.83 12.03
N LEU A 141 0.64 2.96 11.02
CA LEU A 141 0.72 1.51 11.16
C LEU A 141 1.54 0.92 10.01
N ARG A 142 2.27 -0.15 10.29
CA ARG A 142 3.02 -0.91 9.29
C ARG A 142 2.63 -2.37 9.32
N CYS A 143 2.40 -2.93 8.14
CA CYS A 143 2.11 -4.33 7.91
C CYS A 143 3.14 -4.90 6.94
N ALA A 144 3.53 -6.14 7.13
CA ALA A 144 4.36 -6.89 6.21
C ALA A 144 3.64 -8.18 5.83
N VAL A 145 3.77 -8.60 4.57
CA VAL A 145 3.11 -9.81 4.08
C VAL A 145 3.98 -11.07 4.27
N SER A 146 5.26 -10.89 4.60
CA SER A 146 6.23 -11.96 4.87
C SER A 146 7.29 -11.48 5.85
N ASP A 147 8.07 -12.42 6.42
CA ASP A 147 9.18 -12.13 7.32
C ASP A 147 10.27 -11.30 6.61
N ASP A 148 10.52 -11.56 5.34
CA ASP A 148 11.46 -10.77 4.53
C ASP A 148 10.97 -9.33 4.31
N ALA A 149 9.67 -9.12 4.13
CA ALA A 149 9.08 -7.79 4.04
C ALA A 149 9.06 -7.07 5.40
N GLU A 150 9.02 -7.82 6.52
CA GLU A 150 9.11 -7.26 7.87
C GLU A 150 10.47 -6.61 8.12
N LEU A 151 11.56 -7.14 7.57
CA LEU A 151 12.89 -6.54 7.67
C LEU A 151 12.94 -5.12 7.06
N LEU A 152 12.20 -4.87 6.01
CA LEU A 152 12.00 -3.54 5.41
C LEU A 152 11.09 -2.64 6.24
N ALA A 153 10.03 -3.20 6.80
CA ALA A 153 9.08 -2.48 7.64
C ALA A 153 9.68 -2.08 8.99
N SER A 154 10.63 -2.89 9.51
CA SER A 154 11.32 -2.69 10.78
C SER A 154 12.63 -1.92 10.60
N THR A 155 12.57 -0.60 10.43
CA THR A 155 13.76 0.21 10.73
C THR A 155 14.10 0.07 12.22
N LYS A 156 15.39 -0.04 12.57
CA LYS A 156 15.91 -0.43 13.90
C LYS A 156 15.23 0.21 15.14
N GLN A 157 14.53 1.32 14.97
CA GLN A 157 13.90 2.10 16.05
C GLN A 157 12.44 1.69 16.35
N LEU A 158 11.84 0.78 15.54
CA LEU A 158 10.41 0.48 15.57
C LEU A 158 10.07 -0.99 15.86
N ARG A 159 11.07 -1.82 16.19
CA ARG A 159 10.92 -3.25 16.53
C ARG A 159 9.88 -3.52 17.62
N HIS A 160 9.72 -2.59 18.59
CA HIS A 160 8.80 -2.79 19.70
C HIS A 160 7.31 -2.65 19.35
N GLN A 161 6.96 -1.91 18.29
CA GLN A 161 5.55 -1.74 17.89
C GLN A 161 5.06 -2.85 16.94
N VAL A 162 5.94 -3.42 16.12
CA VAL A 162 5.62 -4.51 15.18
C VAL A 162 5.37 -5.82 15.95
N ALA A 163 6.21 -6.16 16.91
CA ALA A 163 6.08 -7.40 17.69
C ALA A 163 4.78 -7.50 18.51
N ALA A 164 4.32 -6.41 19.10
CA ALA A 164 3.08 -6.39 19.88
C ALA A 164 1.82 -6.59 19.00
N ARG A 165 1.87 -6.21 17.71
CA ARG A 165 0.74 -6.28 16.78
C ARG A 165 0.71 -7.57 15.97
N HIS A 166 1.85 -8.19 15.70
CA HIS A 166 1.89 -9.55 15.10
C HIS A 166 1.16 -10.55 15.99
N ALA A 167 1.34 -10.47 17.31
CA ALA A 167 0.61 -11.29 18.29
C ALA A 167 -0.91 -11.02 18.32
N PHE A 168 -1.34 -9.80 18.00
CA PHE A 168 -2.76 -9.47 17.87
C PHE A 168 -3.40 -10.12 16.65
N TRP A 169 -2.75 -10.02 15.47
CA TRP A 169 -3.27 -10.61 14.24
C TRP A 169 -3.26 -12.13 14.25
N GLN A 170 -2.24 -12.76 14.85
CA GLN A 170 -2.22 -14.22 15.03
C GLN A 170 -3.38 -14.70 15.92
N ARG A 171 -3.69 -13.99 17.02
CA ARG A 171 -4.83 -14.29 17.87
C ARG A 171 -6.17 -14.11 17.16
N SER A 172 -6.32 -13.01 16.41
CA SER A 172 -7.55 -12.74 15.65
C SER A 172 -7.79 -13.77 14.54
N ALA A 173 -6.73 -14.18 13.83
CA ALA A 173 -6.82 -15.23 12.81
C ALA A 173 -7.13 -16.61 13.41
N GLN A 174 -6.61 -16.93 14.60
CA GLN A 174 -6.93 -18.16 15.31
C GLN A 174 -8.38 -18.16 15.84
N GLN A 175 -8.86 -17.01 16.31
CA GLN A 175 -10.25 -16.84 16.74
C GLN A 175 -11.22 -17.05 15.58
N LEU A 176 -10.98 -16.42 14.42
CA LEU A 176 -11.80 -16.59 13.21
C LEU A 176 -11.84 -18.04 12.72
N ARG A 177 -10.72 -18.80 12.82
CA ARG A 177 -10.70 -20.22 12.46
C ARG A 177 -11.52 -21.07 13.42
N ARG A 178 -11.57 -20.75 14.73
CA ARG A 178 -12.38 -21.46 15.72
C ARG A 178 -13.86 -21.21 15.54
N ASP A 179 -14.24 -19.99 15.13
CA ASP A 179 -15.64 -19.62 14.94
C ASP A 179 -16.23 -20.21 13.64
N HIS A 180 -15.38 -20.59 12.67
CA HIS A 180 -15.80 -21.30 11.45
C HIS A 180 -15.88 -22.83 11.60
N GLN A 181 -15.41 -23.39 12.73
CA GLN A 181 -15.44 -24.83 13.02
C GLN A 181 -16.56 -25.23 14.01
N ARG A 182 -17.41 -24.29 14.40
CA ARG A 182 -18.62 -24.49 15.21
C ARG A 182 -19.87 -24.23 14.38
#